data_2ea24891932a42567b8e325b958fec87
#
_entry.id   2ea24891932a42567b8e325b958fec87
#
_cell.length_a   1.000
_cell.length_b   1.000
_cell.length_c   1.000
_cell.angle_alpha   90.00
_cell.angle_beta   90.00
_cell.angle_gamma   90.00
#
_symmetry.space_group_name_H-M   'P 1'
#
loop_
_entity.id
_entity.type
_entity.pdbx_description
1 polymer ?
#
loop_
_entity_poly.entity_id
_entity_poly.type
_entity_poly.pdbx_seq_one_letter_code
_entity_poly.pdbx_strand_id
1 'polypeptide(L)'
;MLHPSQQEIFQAIESFRTQQEERFVNRYSSKDVEKLRPAAVIIPLLVNGGHWHVLLTHRSEELVEHRGQVAFPGGAYERSDEDLQTTALREMYEEIGVHPGDVEVFGHLGEMPILTGYCVRLFVGQIPWPYDLVINPAEVESAFIVPLKWLVDPDHRTVQYRSFAGREFPVIYFNHFEGHQLWGASAEMTIALLEALRLVD
;
A
#
# COMPACT_ATOMS: atom_id res chain seq x y z
N MET A 1 15.70 -13.40 4.65
CA MET A 1 16.59 -12.99 3.54
C MET A 1 16.15 -11.59 3.11
N LEU A 2 16.94 -10.55 3.40
CA LEU A 2 16.54 -9.13 3.19
C LEU A 2 16.82 -8.60 1.76
N HIS A 3 17.23 -9.48 0.85
CA HIS A 3 17.57 -9.12 -0.53
C HIS A 3 16.99 -10.16 -1.51
N PRO A 4 15.65 -10.31 -1.59
CA PRO A 4 15.06 -11.20 -2.56
C PRO A 4 15.32 -10.67 -3.98
N SER A 5 15.53 -11.58 -4.93
CA SER A 5 15.52 -11.24 -6.35
C SER A 5 14.08 -10.88 -6.81
N GLN A 6 13.95 -10.19 -7.94
CA GLN A 6 12.64 -9.91 -8.54
C GLN A 6 11.81 -11.19 -8.72
N GLN A 7 12.41 -12.27 -9.16
CA GLN A 7 11.73 -13.55 -9.35
C GLN A 7 11.22 -14.15 -8.04
N GLU A 8 11.99 -14.02 -6.95
CA GLU A 8 11.55 -14.46 -5.62
C GLU A 8 10.38 -13.60 -5.10
N ILE A 9 10.39 -12.29 -5.35
CA ILE A 9 9.27 -11.40 -5.02
C ILE A 9 8.02 -11.81 -5.80
N PHE A 10 8.12 -12.01 -7.11
CA PHE A 10 7.00 -12.44 -7.94
C PHE A 10 6.40 -13.75 -7.43
N GLN A 11 7.22 -14.77 -7.19
CA GLN A 11 6.78 -16.07 -6.68
C GLN A 11 6.14 -15.96 -5.29
N ALA A 12 6.67 -15.11 -4.43
CA ALA A 12 6.15 -14.86 -3.10
C ALA A 12 4.75 -14.24 -3.16
N ILE A 13 4.53 -13.25 -4.01
CA ILE A 13 3.24 -12.59 -4.21
C ILE A 13 2.21 -13.56 -4.79
N GLU A 14 2.57 -14.35 -5.81
CA GLU A 14 1.68 -15.36 -6.38
C GLU A 14 1.27 -16.43 -5.35
N SER A 15 2.24 -16.91 -4.56
CA SER A 15 1.97 -17.89 -3.51
C SER A 15 1.09 -17.31 -2.41
N PHE A 16 1.32 -16.07 -2.00
CA PHE A 16 0.53 -15.39 -0.99
C PHE A 16 -0.92 -15.20 -1.43
N ARG A 17 -1.14 -14.74 -2.65
CA ARG A 17 -2.47 -14.55 -3.24
C ARG A 17 -3.31 -15.81 -3.16
N THR A 18 -2.75 -16.96 -3.52
CA THR A 18 -3.44 -18.26 -3.54
C THR A 18 -3.89 -18.72 -2.14
N GLN A 19 -3.20 -18.27 -1.09
CA GLN A 19 -3.48 -18.67 0.30
C GLN A 19 -4.40 -17.68 1.04
N GLN A 20 -4.58 -16.46 0.54
CA GLN A 20 -5.15 -15.35 1.30
C GLN A 20 -6.48 -14.79 0.79
N GLU A 21 -7.10 -15.43 -0.23
CA GLU A 21 -8.43 -14.98 -0.70
C GLU A 21 -9.48 -14.89 0.41
N GLU A 22 -9.28 -15.57 1.55
CA GLU A 22 -10.20 -15.56 2.69
C GLU A 22 -9.80 -14.59 3.83
N ARG A 23 -8.57 -14.10 3.90
CA ARG A 23 -8.04 -13.44 5.11
C ARG A 23 -8.65 -12.07 5.41
N PHE A 24 -8.75 -11.23 4.39
CA PHE A 24 -9.30 -9.88 4.56
C PHE A 24 -10.82 -9.88 4.58
N VAL A 25 -11.45 -10.83 3.88
CA VAL A 25 -12.92 -10.97 3.81
C VAL A 25 -13.52 -11.38 5.15
N ASN A 26 -12.80 -12.14 5.99
CA ASN A 26 -13.30 -12.62 7.29
C ASN A 26 -13.54 -11.50 8.33
N ARG A 27 -13.05 -10.27 8.12
CA ARG A 27 -13.32 -9.13 9.00
C ARG A 27 -14.66 -8.43 8.73
N TYR A 28 -15.24 -8.66 7.56
CA TYR A 28 -16.49 -8.07 7.11
C TYR A 28 -17.44 -9.17 6.66
N SER A 29 -18.75 -9.00 6.85
CA SER A 29 -19.69 -9.94 6.24
C SER A 29 -19.63 -9.79 4.71
N SER A 30 -19.82 -10.88 3.98
CA SER A 30 -19.84 -10.86 2.51
C SER A 30 -20.83 -9.82 1.94
N LYS A 31 -21.96 -9.62 2.62
CA LYS A 31 -22.99 -8.62 2.25
C LYS A 31 -22.54 -7.17 2.46
N ASP A 32 -21.62 -6.93 3.37
CA ASP A 32 -21.08 -5.58 3.61
C ASP A 32 -19.97 -5.26 2.61
N VAL A 33 -19.18 -6.25 2.21
CA VAL A 33 -18.13 -6.10 1.19
C VAL A 33 -18.73 -5.74 -0.19
N GLU A 34 -19.85 -6.35 -0.58
CA GLU A 34 -20.53 -6.06 -1.85
C GLU A 34 -20.99 -4.60 -2.02
N LYS A 35 -21.10 -3.85 -0.92
CA LYS A 35 -21.51 -2.44 -0.92
C LYS A 35 -20.34 -1.47 -0.97
N LEU A 36 -19.11 -1.97 -0.80
CA LEU A 36 -17.92 -1.15 -0.81
C LEU A 36 -17.59 -0.68 -2.22
N ARG A 37 -17.07 0.52 -2.32
CA ARG A 37 -16.60 1.08 -3.58
C ARG A 37 -15.26 0.44 -3.95
N PRO A 38 -15.08 -0.03 -5.20
CA PRO A 38 -13.79 -0.56 -5.62
C PRO A 38 -12.73 0.54 -5.66
N ALA A 39 -11.55 0.20 -5.20
CA ALA A 39 -10.36 1.04 -5.24
C ALA A 39 -9.12 0.19 -5.46
N ALA A 40 -8.02 0.81 -5.83
CA ALA A 40 -6.75 0.13 -5.97
C ALA A 40 -5.61 1.01 -5.50
N VAL A 41 -4.61 0.38 -4.90
CA VAL A 41 -3.32 0.99 -4.57
C VAL A 41 -2.20 0.15 -5.18
N ILE A 42 -1.07 0.76 -5.42
CA ILE A 42 0.16 0.06 -5.73
C ILE A 42 1.19 0.31 -4.63
N ILE A 43 1.89 -0.75 -4.23
CA ILE A 43 3.06 -0.71 -3.35
C ILE A 43 4.30 -0.66 -4.26
N PRO A 44 4.88 0.52 -4.50
CA PRO A 44 6.04 0.64 -5.37
C PRO A 44 7.29 0.18 -4.61
N LEU A 45 7.91 -0.89 -5.10
CA LEU A 45 9.21 -1.37 -4.66
C LEU A 45 10.31 -0.73 -5.51
N LEU A 46 11.44 -0.46 -4.91
CA LEU A 46 12.62 0.06 -5.61
C LEU A 46 13.91 -0.37 -4.91
N VAL A 47 15.02 -0.34 -5.65
CA VAL A 47 16.34 -0.64 -5.09
C VAL A 47 17.14 0.64 -4.97
N ASN A 48 17.49 1.03 -3.74
CA ASN A 48 18.36 2.17 -3.47
C ASN A 48 19.57 1.72 -2.65
N GLY A 49 20.78 2.02 -3.12
CA GLY A 49 22.02 1.59 -2.46
C GLY A 49 22.14 0.05 -2.31
N GLY A 50 21.55 -0.73 -3.23
CA GLY A 50 21.54 -2.20 -3.19
C GLY A 50 20.52 -2.80 -2.20
N HIS A 51 19.63 -1.99 -1.63
CA HIS A 51 18.61 -2.43 -0.67
C HIS A 51 17.20 -2.13 -1.17
N TRP A 52 16.26 -3.01 -0.87
CA TRP A 52 14.86 -2.80 -1.18
C TRP A 52 14.21 -1.74 -0.27
N HIS A 53 13.43 -0.88 -0.89
CA HIS A 53 12.63 0.15 -0.25
C HIS A 53 11.21 0.09 -0.80
N VAL A 54 10.27 0.64 -0.04
CA VAL A 54 8.94 1.02 -0.53
C VAL A 54 8.89 2.52 -0.72
N LEU A 55 8.15 2.99 -1.72
CA LEU A 55 7.82 4.40 -1.89
C LEU A 55 6.45 4.65 -1.28
N LEU A 56 6.35 5.73 -0.51
CA LEU A 56 5.13 6.21 0.13
C LEU A 56 4.91 7.67 -0.21
N THR A 57 3.66 8.10 -0.19
CA THR A 57 3.26 9.51 -0.33
C THR A 57 2.78 10.06 1.00
N HIS A 58 3.04 11.34 1.24
CA HIS A 58 2.41 12.14 2.27
C HIS A 58 1.31 12.97 1.60
N ARG A 59 0.06 12.69 1.95
CA ARG A 59 -1.10 13.35 1.33
C ARG A 59 -1.19 14.81 1.73
N SER A 60 -1.63 15.63 0.77
CA SER A 60 -1.78 17.07 0.99
C SER A 60 -2.73 17.38 2.16
N GLU A 61 -2.39 18.37 2.97
CA GLU A 61 -3.23 18.92 4.04
C GLU A 61 -4.48 19.63 3.51
N GLU A 62 -4.52 19.95 2.20
CA GLU A 62 -5.64 20.62 1.55
C GLU A 62 -6.80 19.66 1.21
N LEU A 63 -6.56 18.34 1.26
CA LEU A 63 -7.56 17.33 1.00
C LEU A 63 -8.65 17.32 2.08
N VAL A 64 -9.89 16.99 1.68
CA VAL A 64 -11.02 16.85 2.60
C VAL A 64 -10.91 15.55 3.39
N GLU A 65 -10.49 14.46 2.73
CA GLU A 65 -10.36 13.13 3.32
C GLU A 65 -8.90 12.71 3.39
N HIS A 66 -8.52 12.03 4.49
CA HIS A 66 -7.17 11.46 4.69
C HIS A 66 -6.01 12.47 4.56
N ARG A 67 -6.27 13.77 4.81
CA ARG A 67 -5.24 14.82 4.78
C ARG A 67 -4.09 14.51 5.72
N GLY A 68 -2.86 14.79 5.28
CA GLY A 68 -1.66 14.60 6.09
C GLY A 68 -1.36 13.14 6.44
N GLN A 69 -2.03 12.16 5.81
CA GLN A 69 -1.74 10.75 6.06
C GLN A 69 -0.69 10.21 5.10
N VAL A 70 0.10 9.27 5.61
CA VAL A 70 1.01 8.49 4.79
C VAL A 70 0.24 7.36 4.11
N ALA A 71 0.37 7.26 2.79
CA ALA A 71 -0.33 6.26 1.99
C ALA A 71 0.56 5.69 0.88
N PHE A 72 0.15 4.57 0.32
CA PHE A 72 0.62 4.14 -0.99
C PHE A 72 -0.14 4.89 -2.08
N PRO A 73 0.47 5.16 -3.25
CA PRO A 73 -0.24 5.73 -4.39
C PRO A 73 -1.46 4.90 -4.77
N GLY A 74 -2.59 5.58 -5.02
CA GLY A 74 -3.82 4.89 -5.39
C GLY A 74 -5.09 5.64 -5.07
N GLY A 75 -6.21 5.15 -5.60
CA GLY A 75 -7.51 5.79 -5.45
C GLY A 75 -8.69 4.93 -5.89
N ALA A 76 -9.82 5.59 -6.10
CA ALA A 76 -11.06 4.94 -6.48
C ALA A 76 -11.05 4.49 -7.94
N TYR A 77 -11.68 3.35 -8.23
CA TYR A 77 -11.93 2.90 -9.58
C TYR A 77 -12.83 3.89 -10.33
N GLU A 78 -12.42 4.24 -11.52
CA GLU A 78 -13.22 5.04 -12.46
C GLU A 78 -13.73 4.17 -13.61
N ARG A 79 -14.85 4.59 -14.22
CA ARG A 79 -15.43 3.84 -15.36
C ARG A 79 -14.57 3.85 -16.62
N SER A 80 -13.62 4.75 -16.69
CA SER A 80 -12.61 4.87 -17.75
C SER A 80 -11.48 3.86 -17.62
N ASP A 81 -11.28 3.30 -16.41
CA ASP A 81 -10.25 2.30 -16.15
C ASP A 81 -10.67 0.95 -16.73
N GLU A 82 -9.76 0.27 -17.42
CA GLU A 82 -10.04 -1.09 -17.92
C GLU A 82 -10.23 -2.09 -16.78
N ASP A 83 -9.40 -1.94 -15.73
CA ASP A 83 -9.40 -2.77 -14.54
C ASP A 83 -8.77 -2.04 -13.33
N LEU A 84 -8.72 -2.70 -12.18
CA LEU A 84 -8.13 -2.14 -10.96
C LEU A 84 -6.60 -1.97 -11.03
N GLN A 85 -5.90 -2.69 -11.90
CA GLN A 85 -4.48 -2.45 -12.13
C GLN A 85 -4.27 -1.13 -12.86
N THR A 86 -5.09 -0.88 -13.87
CA THR A 86 -5.12 0.42 -14.57
C THR A 86 -5.41 1.56 -13.61
N THR A 87 -6.39 1.39 -12.69
CA THR A 87 -6.66 2.36 -11.62
C THR A 87 -5.40 2.69 -10.82
N ALA A 88 -4.74 1.67 -10.27
CA ALA A 88 -3.57 1.86 -9.42
C ALA A 88 -2.41 2.57 -10.16
N LEU A 89 -2.19 2.23 -11.41
CA LEU A 89 -1.14 2.83 -12.24
C LEU A 89 -1.48 4.27 -12.68
N ARG A 90 -2.75 4.55 -13.00
CA ARG A 90 -3.25 5.90 -13.32
C ARG A 90 -3.06 6.83 -12.13
N GLU A 91 -3.54 6.41 -10.95
CA GLU A 91 -3.43 7.18 -9.71
C GLU A 91 -1.97 7.48 -9.35
N MET A 92 -1.08 6.49 -9.47
CA MET A 92 0.34 6.71 -9.22
C MET A 92 0.94 7.73 -10.20
N TYR A 93 0.52 7.70 -11.47
CA TYR A 93 0.95 8.70 -12.45
C TYR A 93 0.42 10.10 -12.13
N GLU A 94 -0.86 10.21 -11.74
CA GLU A 94 -1.51 11.47 -11.39
C GLU A 94 -0.93 12.08 -10.11
N GLU A 95 -0.64 11.26 -9.08
CA GLU A 95 -0.12 11.69 -7.79
C GLU A 95 1.37 12.07 -7.83
N ILE A 96 2.21 11.25 -8.48
CA ILE A 96 3.68 11.35 -8.38
C ILE A 96 4.43 11.25 -9.70
N GLY A 97 3.74 11.21 -10.83
CA GLY A 97 4.33 11.26 -12.16
C GLY A 97 5.05 9.98 -12.63
N VAL A 98 4.91 8.86 -11.94
CA VAL A 98 5.51 7.60 -12.39
C VAL A 98 4.70 7.03 -13.55
N HIS A 99 5.33 6.95 -14.74
CA HIS A 99 4.65 6.48 -15.94
C HIS A 99 4.28 4.99 -15.83
N PRO A 100 3.03 4.59 -16.19
CA PRO A 100 2.60 3.19 -16.13
C PRO A 100 3.53 2.20 -16.84
N GLY A 101 4.13 2.60 -17.96
CA GLY A 101 5.08 1.79 -18.72
C GLY A 101 6.44 1.54 -18.04
N ASP A 102 6.75 2.29 -16.99
CA ASP A 102 7.99 2.13 -16.22
C ASP A 102 7.79 1.24 -14.98
N VAL A 103 6.57 0.73 -14.78
CA VAL A 103 6.23 -0.11 -13.63
C VAL A 103 6.17 -1.58 -14.04
N GLU A 104 7.03 -2.38 -13.47
CA GLU A 104 6.94 -3.84 -13.56
C GLU A 104 6.01 -4.36 -12.46
N VAL A 105 4.75 -4.67 -12.81
CA VAL A 105 3.76 -5.16 -11.86
C VAL A 105 3.99 -6.66 -11.59
N PHE A 106 4.23 -7.02 -10.33
CA PHE A 106 4.44 -8.40 -9.89
C PHE A 106 3.13 -9.16 -9.61
N GLY A 107 2.02 -8.45 -9.43
CA GLY A 107 0.72 -9.01 -9.10
C GLY A 107 0.04 -8.24 -7.97
N HIS A 108 -0.90 -8.90 -7.26
CA HIS A 108 -1.62 -8.30 -6.14
C HIS A 108 -1.67 -9.24 -4.93
N LEU A 109 -1.79 -8.66 -3.74
CA LEU A 109 -1.84 -9.36 -2.45
C LEU A 109 -3.27 -9.74 -2.01
N GLY A 110 -4.28 -9.37 -2.78
CA GLY A 110 -5.68 -9.55 -2.43
C GLY A 110 -6.45 -8.24 -2.32
N GLU A 111 -7.63 -8.33 -1.74
CA GLU A 111 -8.54 -7.19 -1.52
C GLU A 111 -8.71 -6.94 -0.03
N MET A 112 -8.55 -5.68 0.37
CA MET A 112 -8.69 -5.23 1.75
C MET A 112 -9.89 -4.27 1.87
N PRO A 113 -10.97 -4.70 2.53
CA PRO A 113 -12.02 -3.78 2.95
C PRO A 113 -11.49 -2.80 4.00
N ILE A 114 -11.76 -1.51 3.83
CA ILE A 114 -11.36 -0.46 4.78
C ILE A 114 -12.56 0.29 5.34
N LEU A 115 -12.41 0.87 6.54
CA LEU A 115 -13.50 1.51 7.28
C LEU A 115 -14.11 2.73 6.55
N THR A 116 -13.40 3.31 5.60
CA THR A 116 -13.85 4.45 4.80
C THR A 116 -14.78 4.07 3.64
N GLY A 117 -15.21 2.82 3.56
CA GLY A 117 -16.22 2.37 2.59
C GLY A 117 -15.65 1.91 1.24
N TYR A 118 -14.38 1.58 1.19
CA TYR A 118 -13.73 1.03 0.00
C TYR A 118 -13.29 -0.42 0.20
N CYS A 119 -13.28 -1.17 -0.90
CA CYS A 119 -12.59 -2.45 -1.03
C CYS A 119 -11.36 -2.22 -1.92
N VAL A 120 -10.18 -2.24 -1.31
CA VAL A 120 -8.93 -1.83 -1.96
C VAL A 120 -8.17 -3.06 -2.43
N ARG A 121 -7.88 -3.18 -3.74
CA ARG A 121 -6.97 -4.18 -4.28
C ARG A 121 -5.52 -3.69 -4.17
N LEU A 122 -4.67 -4.52 -3.56
CA LEU A 122 -3.29 -4.18 -3.25
C LEU A 122 -2.36 -4.75 -4.32
N PHE A 123 -1.95 -3.94 -5.28
CA PHE A 123 -0.91 -4.31 -6.24
C PHE A 123 0.48 -4.11 -5.67
N VAL A 124 1.44 -4.87 -6.18
CA VAL A 124 2.88 -4.70 -5.90
C VAL A 124 3.60 -4.59 -7.23
N GLY A 125 4.44 -3.60 -7.36
CA GLY A 125 5.22 -3.39 -8.57
C GLY A 125 6.58 -2.78 -8.27
N GLN A 126 7.52 -2.94 -9.20
CA GLN A 126 8.82 -2.30 -9.11
C GLN A 126 8.90 -1.13 -10.05
N ILE A 127 9.53 -0.05 -9.58
CA ILE A 127 9.91 1.11 -10.37
C ILE A 127 11.42 1.22 -10.47
N PRO A 128 11.98 1.79 -11.57
CA PRO A 128 13.39 2.14 -11.63
C PRO A 128 13.73 3.19 -10.57
N TRP A 129 14.97 3.19 -10.10
CA TRP A 129 15.43 4.19 -9.14
C TRP A 129 16.89 4.57 -9.38
N PRO A 130 17.29 5.86 -9.33
CA PRO A 130 16.43 7.02 -9.04
C PRO A 130 15.40 7.30 -10.15
N TYR A 131 14.26 7.91 -9.78
CA TYR A 131 13.19 8.31 -10.68
C TYR A 131 12.88 9.80 -10.48
N ASP A 132 12.70 10.54 -11.56
CA ASP A 132 12.35 11.97 -11.51
C ASP A 132 10.85 12.13 -11.23
N LEU A 133 10.48 12.09 -9.95
CA LEU A 133 9.08 12.21 -9.51
C LEU A 133 8.54 13.61 -9.82
N VAL A 134 7.30 13.65 -10.35
CA VAL A 134 6.54 14.87 -10.58
C VAL A 134 5.33 14.88 -9.66
N ILE A 135 5.48 15.52 -8.50
CA ILE A 135 4.45 15.56 -7.47
C ILE A 135 3.29 16.47 -7.89
N ASN A 136 2.07 15.97 -7.78
CA ASN A 136 0.86 16.79 -7.88
C ASN A 136 0.54 17.42 -6.51
N PRO A 137 0.80 18.71 -6.30
CA PRO A 137 0.67 19.33 -4.97
C PRO A 137 -0.79 19.43 -4.47
N ALA A 138 -1.77 19.26 -5.37
CA ALA A 138 -3.17 19.21 -4.97
C ALA A 138 -3.53 17.94 -4.20
N GLU A 139 -2.76 16.85 -4.40
CA GLU A 139 -3.05 15.55 -3.80
C GLU A 139 -1.95 15.06 -2.86
N VAL A 140 -0.70 15.34 -3.18
CA VAL A 140 0.48 14.86 -2.48
C VAL A 140 1.38 16.03 -2.10
N GLU A 141 1.76 16.12 -0.83
CA GLU A 141 2.73 17.09 -0.35
C GLU A 141 4.16 16.65 -0.65
N SER A 142 4.46 15.36 -0.45
CA SER A 142 5.78 14.79 -0.68
C SER A 142 5.72 13.29 -0.93
N ALA A 143 6.77 12.75 -1.56
CA ALA A 143 7.00 11.32 -1.65
C ALA A 143 8.36 10.98 -1.04
N PHE A 144 8.45 9.85 -0.35
CA PHE A 144 9.66 9.41 0.34
C PHE A 144 9.80 7.89 0.28
N ILE A 145 11.00 7.40 0.53
CA ILE A 145 11.28 5.97 0.48
C ILE A 145 11.65 5.44 1.88
N VAL A 146 11.13 4.26 2.22
CA VAL A 146 11.40 3.59 3.50
C VAL A 146 12.07 2.25 3.23
N PRO A 147 13.25 1.97 3.84
CA PRO A 147 13.91 0.68 3.68
C PRO A 147 13.04 -0.48 4.20
N LEU A 148 12.90 -1.58 3.44
CA LEU A 148 12.22 -2.78 3.96
C LEU A 148 12.84 -3.27 5.27
N LYS A 149 14.16 -3.16 5.40
CA LYS A 149 14.87 -3.52 6.63
C LYS A 149 14.35 -2.77 7.87
N TRP A 150 13.94 -1.50 7.71
CA TRP A 150 13.38 -0.72 8.80
C TRP A 150 11.95 -1.17 9.13
N LEU A 151 11.14 -1.48 8.12
CA LEU A 151 9.76 -1.92 8.28
C LEU A 151 9.63 -3.33 8.91
N VAL A 152 10.61 -4.18 8.68
CA VAL A 152 10.66 -5.54 9.25
C VAL A 152 10.85 -5.53 10.76
N ASP A 153 11.56 -4.54 11.31
CA ASP A 153 11.89 -4.48 12.72
C ASP A 153 10.62 -4.33 13.58
N PRO A 154 10.31 -5.31 14.45
CA PRO A 154 9.12 -5.25 15.29
C PRO A 154 9.15 -4.11 16.30
N ASP A 155 10.33 -3.60 16.68
CA ASP A 155 10.47 -2.48 17.63
C ASP A 155 10.05 -1.15 17.00
N HIS A 156 9.90 -1.11 15.68
CA HIS A 156 9.41 0.08 14.97
C HIS A 156 7.89 0.15 14.84
N ARG A 157 7.13 -0.79 15.39
CA ARG A 157 5.66 -0.77 15.31
C ARG A 157 4.99 -1.13 16.63
N THR A 158 3.82 -0.55 16.82
CA THR A 158 2.93 -0.83 17.95
C THR A 158 1.51 -1.05 17.48
N VAL A 159 0.72 -1.79 18.27
CA VAL A 159 -0.72 -1.96 18.03
C VAL A 159 -1.48 -1.19 19.12
N GLN A 160 -2.38 -0.31 18.69
CA GLN A 160 -3.28 0.41 19.58
C GLN A 160 -4.72 0.05 19.23
N TYR A 161 -5.59 -0.04 20.24
CA TYR A 161 -7.01 -0.26 20.01
C TYR A 161 -7.74 1.07 19.82
N ARG A 162 -8.56 1.15 18.78
CA ARG A 162 -9.41 2.32 18.48
C ARG A 162 -10.87 1.90 18.43
N SER A 163 -11.73 2.71 19.05
CA SER A 163 -13.17 2.47 19.02
C SER A 163 -13.80 3.12 17.79
N PHE A 164 -14.53 2.34 16.99
CA PHE A 164 -15.30 2.81 15.86
C PHE A 164 -16.67 2.12 15.85
N ALA A 165 -17.75 2.89 15.77
CA ALA A 165 -19.15 2.41 15.82
C ALA A 165 -19.42 1.43 17.00
N GLY A 166 -18.83 1.69 18.17
CA GLY A 166 -19.00 0.88 19.37
C GLY A 166 -18.24 -0.45 19.40
N ARG A 167 -17.32 -0.65 18.46
CA ARG A 167 -16.40 -1.81 18.42
C ARG A 167 -14.95 -1.34 18.51
N GLU A 168 -14.12 -2.12 19.17
CA GLU A 168 -12.67 -1.89 19.23
C GLU A 168 -11.96 -2.64 18.11
N PHE A 169 -11.08 -1.93 17.41
CA PHE A 169 -10.26 -2.47 16.34
C PHE A 169 -8.77 -2.25 16.65
N PRO A 170 -7.91 -3.25 16.42
CA PRO A 170 -6.48 -3.06 16.46
C PRO A 170 -6.05 -2.21 15.27
N VAL A 171 -5.25 -1.19 15.54
CA VAL A 171 -4.66 -0.29 14.54
C VAL A 171 -3.16 -0.31 14.70
N ILE A 172 -2.45 -0.60 13.62
CA ILE A 172 -0.99 -0.65 13.59
C ILE A 172 -0.45 0.75 13.38
N TYR A 173 0.55 1.11 14.16
CA TYR A 173 1.32 2.36 14.08
C TYR A 173 2.79 2.01 13.95
N PHE A 174 3.44 2.47 12.89
CA PHE A 174 4.90 2.51 12.83
C PHE A 174 5.43 3.74 13.55
N ASN A 175 6.63 3.67 14.05
CA ASN A 175 7.35 4.84 14.57
C ASN A 175 7.54 5.87 13.44
N HIS A 176 7.87 7.11 13.80
CA HIS A 176 8.18 8.11 12.78
C HIS A 176 9.46 7.74 12.03
N PHE A 177 9.38 7.80 10.71
CA PHE A 177 10.50 7.68 9.79
C PHE A 177 10.62 9.02 9.04
N GLU A 178 11.74 9.73 9.22
CA GLU A 178 11.98 11.06 8.63
C GLU A 178 10.82 12.07 8.86
N GLY A 179 10.19 12.00 10.04
CA GLY A 179 9.07 12.87 10.41
C GLY A 179 7.69 12.38 10.00
N HIS A 180 7.59 11.34 9.18
CA HIS A 180 6.32 10.75 8.71
C HIS A 180 5.92 9.54 9.55
N GLN A 181 4.62 9.40 9.83
CA GLN A 181 4.10 8.26 10.57
C GLN A 181 3.18 7.40 9.68
N LEU A 182 3.58 6.16 9.43
CA LEU A 182 2.77 5.16 8.74
C LEU A 182 1.85 4.46 9.75
N TRP A 183 0.53 4.47 9.51
CA TRP A 183 -0.43 3.84 10.40
C TRP A 183 -1.71 3.39 9.68
N GLY A 184 -2.58 2.66 10.39
CA GLY A 184 -3.90 2.26 9.90
C GLY A 184 -3.86 1.35 8.68
N ALA A 185 -4.68 1.64 7.68
CA ALA A 185 -4.81 0.81 6.47
C ALA A 185 -3.47 0.66 5.73
N SER A 186 -2.72 1.75 5.54
CA SER A 186 -1.41 1.71 4.86
C SER A 186 -0.38 0.88 5.64
N ALA A 187 -0.41 0.93 6.98
CA ALA A 187 0.42 0.06 7.82
C ALA A 187 0.00 -1.41 7.69
N GLU A 188 -1.29 -1.70 7.64
CA GLU A 188 -1.81 -3.06 7.43
C GLU A 188 -1.42 -3.62 6.05
N MET A 189 -1.50 -2.81 5.00
CA MET A 189 -1.02 -3.15 3.66
C MET A 189 0.49 -3.43 3.64
N THR A 190 1.26 -2.66 4.42
CA THR A 190 2.71 -2.90 4.59
C THR A 190 2.97 -4.24 5.26
N ILE A 191 2.25 -4.58 6.33
CA ILE A 191 2.38 -5.90 6.97
C ILE A 191 2.04 -7.02 5.98
N ALA A 192 0.96 -6.87 5.20
CA ALA A 192 0.61 -7.86 4.17
C ALA A 192 1.72 -8.08 3.14
N LEU A 193 2.42 -7.01 2.72
CA LEU A 193 3.61 -7.13 1.87
C LEU A 193 4.73 -7.90 2.58
N LEU A 194 5.05 -7.53 3.83
CA LEU A 194 6.15 -8.17 4.57
C LEU A 194 5.88 -9.66 4.81
N GLU A 195 4.63 -10.04 5.11
CA GLU A 195 4.20 -11.44 5.24
C GLU A 195 4.31 -12.19 3.90
N ALA A 196 3.84 -11.57 2.79
CA ALA A 196 3.98 -12.15 1.45
C ALA A 196 5.43 -12.44 1.12
N LEU A 197 6.34 -11.52 1.48
CA LEU A 197 7.78 -11.68 1.31
C LEU A 197 8.44 -12.59 2.37
N ARG A 198 7.66 -13.14 3.31
CA ARG A 198 8.13 -13.97 4.45
C ARG A 198 9.20 -13.27 5.29
N LEU A 199 9.07 -11.98 5.45
CA LEU A 199 9.97 -11.15 6.26
C LEU A 199 9.47 -10.96 7.70
N VAL A 200 8.19 -11.23 7.93
CA VAL A 200 7.51 -11.28 9.24
C VAL A 200 6.54 -12.45 9.27
N ASP A 201 6.14 -12.89 10.49
CA ASP A 201 5.16 -13.95 10.75
C ASP A 201 3.74 -13.39 10.84
#